data_ce5b0ae750618692f024042272228475
#
_entry.id   ce5b0ae750618692f024042272228475
#
_cell.length_a   1.000
_cell.length_b   1.000
_cell.length_c   1.000
_cell.angle_alpha   90.00
_cell.angle_beta   90.00
_cell.angle_gamma   90.00
#
_symmetry.space_group_name_H-M   'P 1'
#
loop_
_entity.id
_entity.type
_entity.pdbx_description
1 polymer ?
#
loop_
_entity_poly.entity_id
_entity_poly.type
_entity_poly.pdbx_seq_one_letter_code
_entity_poly.pdbx_strand_id
1 'polypeptide(L)'
;MSKTGKVIGIDEVGTGALAGPAYVCAVAVDDSWLLSGLKDSKELTKAKIASMYNTLVVEQRVHHVISLVTVQAINDDGIGESLPKAWLDAGNRLLEVYPGSPVFLDGSRLPKGCGEEWMAITNADAHIPCVMAAAIIAKYLRDEYMVAQAEVYPQYGWETNVGYGSQAHMEAMNTHGITPLHRTSFRPVQKYMGDNKHRKYGVHPVTESLYAAWTKPT
;
A
#
# COMPACT_ATOMS: atom_id res chain seq x y z
N MET A 1 11.91 -25.55 7.04
CA MET A 1 11.28 -24.93 8.24
C MET A 1 12.13 -23.75 8.66
N SER A 2 11.51 -22.58 8.84
CA SER A 2 12.23 -21.39 9.29
C SER A 2 12.81 -21.62 10.69
N LYS A 3 14.01 -21.09 10.96
CA LYS A 3 14.63 -21.17 12.30
C LYS A 3 13.82 -20.44 13.38
N THR A 4 12.96 -19.52 12.97
CA THR A 4 12.12 -18.68 13.84
C THR A 4 10.69 -19.19 13.98
N GLY A 5 10.26 -20.18 13.17
CA GLY A 5 8.88 -20.61 13.06
C GLY A 5 7.93 -19.56 12.45
N LYS A 6 8.48 -18.46 11.88
CA LYS A 6 7.73 -17.40 11.23
C LYS A 6 7.83 -17.45 9.71
N VAL A 7 6.79 -16.97 9.05
CA VAL A 7 6.75 -16.67 7.62
C VAL A 7 6.33 -15.23 7.42
N ILE A 8 6.83 -14.57 6.37
CA ILE A 8 6.56 -13.18 6.05
C ILE A 8 5.80 -13.13 4.72
N GLY A 9 4.69 -12.40 4.68
CA GLY A 9 3.94 -12.10 3.46
C GLY A 9 4.00 -10.62 3.14
N ILE A 10 4.13 -10.28 1.86
CA ILE A 10 4.19 -8.88 1.39
C ILE A 10 3.17 -8.69 0.27
N ASP A 11 2.42 -7.61 0.37
CA ASP A 11 1.52 -7.14 -0.68
C ASP A 11 1.46 -5.61 -0.70
N GLU A 12 0.95 -5.06 -1.81
CA GLU A 12 0.78 -3.63 -1.98
C GLU A 12 -0.60 -3.25 -2.49
N VAL A 13 -0.96 -1.99 -2.26
CA VAL A 13 -2.20 -1.40 -2.75
C VAL A 13 -1.98 0.00 -3.30
N GLY A 14 -2.80 0.38 -4.29
CA GLY A 14 -2.81 1.73 -4.83
C GLY A 14 -1.78 2.00 -5.92
N THR A 15 -1.15 0.99 -6.51
CA THR A 15 -0.15 1.16 -7.58
C THR A 15 -0.73 1.83 -8.82
N GLY A 16 -1.98 1.54 -9.19
CA GLY A 16 -2.68 2.12 -10.35
C GLY A 16 -3.52 3.37 -10.06
N ALA A 17 -3.54 3.89 -8.83
CA ALA A 17 -4.31 5.07 -8.49
C ALA A 17 -3.71 6.33 -9.11
N LEU A 18 -4.55 7.32 -9.47
CA LEU A 18 -4.13 8.61 -10.05
C LEU A 18 -3.73 9.62 -8.97
N ALA A 19 -4.17 9.39 -7.72
CA ALA A 19 -3.85 10.24 -6.58
C ALA A 19 -3.53 9.40 -5.33
N GLY A 20 -2.73 9.98 -4.44
CA GLY A 20 -2.30 9.39 -3.19
C GLY A 20 -1.11 8.43 -3.32
N PRO A 21 -0.51 8.03 -2.18
CA PRO A 21 0.63 7.11 -2.13
C PRO A 21 0.21 5.67 -2.48
N ALA A 22 1.19 4.81 -2.76
CA ALA A 22 0.99 3.36 -2.70
C ALA A 22 1.48 2.87 -1.33
N TYR A 23 0.80 1.87 -0.78
CA TYR A 23 1.09 1.25 0.50
C TYR A 23 1.61 -0.16 0.28
N VAL A 24 2.73 -0.46 0.86
CA VAL A 24 3.28 -1.81 0.97
C VAL A 24 3.14 -2.25 2.41
N CYS A 25 2.61 -3.44 2.63
CA CYS A 25 2.56 -4.07 3.94
C CYS A 25 3.36 -5.37 3.92
N ALA A 26 4.22 -5.56 4.92
CA ALA A 26 4.79 -6.85 5.25
C ALA A 26 4.19 -7.35 6.56
N VAL A 27 3.83 -8.63 6.62
CA VAL A 27 3.22 -9.28 7.79
C VAL A 27 4.00 -10.53 8.14
N ALA A 28 4.45 -10.65 9.40
CA ALA A 28 5.04 -11.87 9.95
C ALA A 28 4.04 -12.60 10.84
N VAL A 29 3.84 -13.89 10.58
CA VAL A 29 2.95 -14.77 11.35
C VAL A 29 3.65 -16.10 11.64
N ASP A 30 3.11 -16.88 12.60
CA ASP A 30 3.58 -18.25 12.79
C ASP A 30 3.29 -19.10 11.54
N ASP A 31 4.21 -20.00 11.17
CA ASP A 31 4.08 -20.89 10.02
C ASP A 31 2.82 -21.78 10.09
N SER A 32 2.39 -22.10 11.32
CA SER A 32 1.15 -22.83 11.59
C SER A 32 -0.11 -21.97 11.63
N TRP A 33 0.03 -20.65 11.37
CA TRP A 33 -1.09 -19.74 11.50
C TRP A 33 -2.06 -19.87 10.32
N LEU A 34 -3.22 -20.39 10.62
CA LEU A 34 -4.34 -20.51 9.68
C LEU A 34 -5.44 -19.56 10.13
N LEU A 35 -5.59 -18.45 9.46
CA LEU A 35 -6.73 -17.57 9.71
C LEU A 35 -7.96 -18.16 9.01
N SER A 36 -8.83 -18.77 9.80
CA SER A 36 -10.15 -19.19 9.30
C SER A 36 -10.96 -17.94 8.92
N GLY A 37 -11.35 -17.85 7.67
CA GLY A 37 -12.21 -16.77 7.18
C GLY A 37 -11.50 -15.63 6.44
N LEU A 38 -10.18 -15.68 6.24
CA LEU A 38 -9.52 -14.81 5.25
C LEU A 38 -10.05 -15.14 3.86
N LYS A 39 -10.42 -14.09 3.14
CA LYS A 39 -10.76 -14.12 1.72
C LYS A 39 -9.95 -13.06 1.01
N ASP A 40 -9.79 -13.21 -0.30
CA ASP A 40 -9.22 -12.18 -1.15
C ASP A 40 -9.84 -10.81 -0.83
N SER A 41 -9.00 -9.83 -0.51
CA SER A 41 -9.42 -8.47 -0.14
C SER A 41 -10.27 -7.81 -1.22
N LYS A 42 -10.13 -8.21 -2.48
CA LYS A 42 -10.88 -7.71 -3.64
C LYS A 42 -12.35 -8.12 -3.62
N GLU A 43 -12.69 -9.22 -2.91
CA GLU A 43 -14.06 -9.73 -2.77
C GLU A 43 -14.76 -9.20 -1.50
N LEU A 44 -14.05 -8.43 -0.66
CA LEU A 44 -14.57 -7.99 0.62
C LEU A 44 -15.20 -6.59 0.53
N THR A 45 -16.29 -6.39 1.26
CA THR A 45 -16.86 -5.06 1.48
C THR A 45 -15.95 -4.22 2.39
N LYS A 46 -16.04 -2.88 2.31
CA LYS A 46 -15.30 -1.96 3.20
C LYS A 46 -15.49 -2.32 4.68
N ALA A 47 -16.73 -2.60 5.11
CA ALA A 47 -17.02 -2.99 6.50
C ALA A 47 -16.34 -4.30 6.90
N LYS A 48 -16.25 -5.28 5.99
CA LYS A 48 -15.57 -6.55 6.26
C LYS A 48 -14.05 -6.36 6.33
N ILE A 49 -13.47 -5.54 5.45
CA ILE A 49 -12.04 -5.18 5.50
C ILE A 49 -11.71 -4.51 6.84
N ALA A 50 -12.51 -3.54 7.28
CA ALA A 50 -12.33 -2.87 8.57
C ALA A 50 -12.41 -3.87 9.76
N SER A 51 -13.39 -4.77 9.75
CA SER A 51 -13.52 -5.82 10.76
C SER A 51 -12.31 -6.74 10.79
N MET A 52 -11.79 -7.15 9.63
CA MET A 52 -10.63 -8.03 9.53
C MET A 52 -9.35 -7.31 9.93
N TYR A 53 -9.17 -6.06 9.52
CA TYR A 53 -8.05 -5.23 9.98
C TYR A 53 -7.99 -5.16 11.50
N ASN A 54 -9.12 -4.88 12.16
CA ASN A 54 -9.18 -4.82 13.62
C ASN A 54 -8.81 -6.17 14.25
N THR A 55 -9.27 -7.28 13.68
CA THR A 55 -8.89 -8.62 14.15
C THR A 55 -7.39 -8.88 14.00
N LEU A 56 -6.81 -8.54 12.85
CA LEU A 56 -5.40 -8.73 12.55
C LEU A 56 -4.49 -7.91 13.45
N VAL A 57 -4.83 -6.65 13.70
CA VAL A 57 -4.03 -5.72 14.50
C VAL A 57 -4.08 -6.07 15.98
N VAL A 58 -5.24 -6.52 16.49
CA VAL A 58 -5.41 -6.95 17.88
C VAL A 58 -4.81 -8.34 18.12
N GLU A 59 -4.66 -9.16 17.07
CA GLU A 59 -4.04 -10.49 17.17
C GLU A 59 -2.53 -10.35 17.44
N GLN A 60 -2.12 -10.72 18.66
CA GLN A 60 -0.73 -10.59 19.14
C GLN A 60 0.30 -11.42 18.35
N ARG A 61 -0.15 -12.32 17.47
CA ARG A 61 0.71 -13.14 16.61
C ARG A 61 1.00 -12.51 15.26
N VAL A 62 0.34 -11.37 14.95
CA VAL A 62 0.53 -10.63 13.71
C VAL A 62 1.43 -9.45 13.96
N HIS A 63 2.65 -9.49 13.44
CA HIS A 63 3.54 -8.34 13.38
C HIS A 63 3.51 -7.78 11.95
N HIS A 64 3.32 -6.48 11.80
CA HIS A 64 3.28 -5.86 10.49
C HIS A 64 4.17 -4.63 10.40
N VAL A 65 4.62 -4.35 9.19
CA VAL A 65 5.39 -3.16 8.82
C VAL A 65 4.76 -2.54 7.59
N ILE A 66 4.58 -1.23 7.61
CA ILE A 66 4.15 -0.45 6.46
C ILE A 66 5.34 0.30 5.89
N SER A 67 5.51 0.21 4.57
CA SER A 67 6.39 1.05 3.78
C SER A 67 5.58 1.77 2.72
N LEU A 68 5.88 3.06 2.51
CA LEU A 68 5.08 3.92 1.64
C LEU A 68 5.88 4.33 0.41
N VAL A 69 5.24 4.22 -0.75
CA VAL A 69 5.72 4.88 -1.95
C VAL A 69 5.00 6.22 -2.07
N THR A 70 5.70 7.29 -1.69
CA THR A 70 5.11 8.64 -1.69
C THR A 70 4.77 9.11 -3.09
N VAL A 71 3.82 10.04 -3.20
CA VAL A 71 3.47 10.67 -4.49
C VAL A 71 4.70 11.33 -5.12
N GLN A 72 5.59 11.93 -4.29
CA GLN A 72 6.81 12.53 -4.77
C GLN A 72 7.75 11.48 -5.40
N ALA A 73 8.00 10.35 -4.72
CA ALA A 73 8.82 9.27 -5.27
C ALA A 73 8.23 8.68 -6.57
N ILE A 74 6.88 8.55 -6.63
CA ILE A 74 6.20 8.10 -7.85
C ILE A 74 6.40 9.09 -9.00
N ASN A 75 6.38 10.39 -8.71
CA ASN A 75 6.53 11.43 -9.72
C ASN A 75 7.98 11.57 -10.19
N ASP A 76 8.95 11.41 -9.30
CA ASP A 76 10.38 11.58 -9.61
C ASP A 76 10.98 10.32 -10.26
N ASP A 77 10.79 9.15 -9.67
CA ASP A 77 11.43 7.89 -10.09
C ASP A 77 10.48 6.97 -10.89
N GLY A 78 9.18 7.20 -10.81
CA GLY A 78 8.16 6.29 -11.31
C GLY A 78 7.83 5.16 -10.33
N ILE A 79 6.61 4.62 -10.45
CA ILE A 79 6.14 3.53 -9.56
C ILE A 79 6.98 2.25 -9.72
N GLY A 80 7.46 1.96 -10.94
CA GLY A 80 8.25 0.77 -11.23
C GLY A 80 9.58 0.70 -10.51
N GLU A 81 10.22 1.85 -10.26
CA GLU A 81 11.49 1.94 -9.52
C GLU A 81 11.28 2.13 -8.01
N SER A 82 10.20 2.80 -7.64
CA SER A 82 9.95 3.14 -6.23
C SER A 82 9.32 1.98 -5.45
N LEU A 83 8.45 1.19 -6.07
CA LEU A 83 7.74 0.08 -5.42
C LEU A 83 8.68 -1.03 -4.93
N PRO A 84 9.68 -1.52 -5.74
CA PRO A 84 10.63 -2.51 -5.27
C PRO A 84 11.45 -2.08 -4.06
N LYS A 85 11.75 -0.79 -3.92
CA LYS A 85 12.45 -0.23 -2.74
C LYS A 85 11.57 -0.36 -1.49
N ALA A 86 10.27 -0.13 -1.61
CA ALA A 86 9.33 -0.26 -0.51
C ALA A 86 9.09 -1.72 -0.12
N TRP A 87 9.07 -2.66 -1.06
CA TRP A 87 9.04 -4.10 -0.75
C TRP A 87 10.26 -4.52 0.09
N LEU A 88 11.48 -4.12 -0.35
CA LEU A 88 12.72 -4.40 0.38
C LEU A 88 12.70 -3.78 1.78
N ASP A 89 12.28 -2.52 1.90
CA ASP A 89 12.21 -1.85 3.20
C ASP A 89 11.29 -2.61 4.16
N ALA A 90 10.05 -2.89 3.74
CA ALA A 90 9.08 -3.57 4.58
C ALA A 90 9.52 -5.00 4.96
N GLY A 91 10.00 -5.78 4.00
CA GLY A 91 10.43 -7.16 4.23
C GLY A 91 11.69 -7.26 5.06
N ASN A 92 12.71 -6.43 4.79
CA ASN A 92 13.96 -6.45 5.52
C ASN A 92 13.78 -6.04 6.99
N ARG A 93 12.92 -5.08 7.29
CA ARG A 93 12.60 -4.69 8.68
C ARG A 93 11.99 -5.85 9.47
N LEU A 94 11.18 -6.71 8.85
CA LEU A 94 10.72 -7.94 9.51
C LEU A 94 11.80 -9.02 9.57
N LEU A 95 12.68 -9.13 8.57
CA LEU A 95 13.80 -10.06 8.61
C LEU A 95 14.86 -9.71 9.67
N GLU A 96 15.01 -8.43 10.02
CA GLU A 96 15.84 -8.00 11.16
C GLU A 96 15.32 -8.59 12.48
N VAL A 97 13.98 -8.69 12.63
CA VAL A 97 13.32 -9.27 13.82
C VAL A 97 13.25 -10.80 13.74
N TYR A 98 13.00 -11.33 12.53
CA TYR A 98 12.79 -12.76 12.27
C TYR A 98 13.77 -13.30 11.22
N PRO A 99 15.07 -13.37 11.52
CA PRO A 99 16.08 -13.73 10.53
C PRO A 99 15.90 -15.13 9.97
N GLY A 100 16.03 -15.27 8.65
CA GLY A 100 15.89 -16.53 7.92
C GLY A 100 14.44 -17.02 7.77
N SER A 101 13.44 -16.17 8.03
CA SER A 101 12.05 -16.47 7.71
C SER A 101 11.82 -16.42 6.19
N PRO A 102 11.06 -17.36 5.61
CA PRO A 102 10.65 -17.28 4.22
C PRO A 102 9.80 -16.03 3.99
N VAL A 103 10.04 -15.35 2.86
CA VAL A 103 9.32 -14.13 2.46
C VAL A 103 8.55 -14.42 1.17
N PHE A 104 7.22 -14.27 1.23
CA PHE A 104 6.32 -14.44 0.10
C PHE A 104 5.84 -13.07 -0.37
N LEU A 105 6.21 -12.69 -1.58
CA LEU A 105 5.78 -11.44 -2.24
C LEU A 105 4.69 -11.76 -3.24
N ASP A 106 3.56 -11.04 -3.20
CA ASP A 106 2.60 -11.09 -4.30
C ASP A 106 3.20 -10.50 -5.58
N GLY A 107 3.06 -11.23 -6.67
CA GLY A 107 3.56 -10.82 -7.98
C GLY A 107 4.45 -11.84 -8.67
N SER A 108 5.03 -11.44 -9.80
CA SER A 108 5.82 -12.31 -10.67
C SER A 108 7.32 -11.99 -10.65
N ARG A 109 7.75 -10.97 -9.90
CA ARG A 109 9.16 -10.52 -9.93
C ARG A 109 9.64 -10.16 -8.54
N LEU A 110 10.85 -10.57 -8.23
CA LEU A 110 11.55 -10.17 -7.00
C LEU A 110 12.24 -8.82 -7.18
N PRO A 111 12.33 -8.00 -6.12
CA PRO A 111 13.13 -6.79 -6.13
C PRO A 111 14.63 -7.14 -6.20
N LYS A 112 15.41 -6.31 -6.90
CA LYS A 112 16.86 -6.47 -6.93
C LYS A 112 17.47 -6.28 -5.54
N GLY A 113 18.34 -7.20 -5.14
CA GLY A 113 19.03 -7.14 -3.84
C GLY A 113 18.28 -7.81 -2.69
N CYS A 114 17.15 -8.49 -2.94
CA CYS A 114 16.54 -9.36 -1.94
C CYS A 114 17.40 -10.61 -1.68
N GLY A 115 17.21 -11.22 -0.49
CA GLY A 115 17.89 -12.45 -0.09
C GLY A 115 17.29 -13.69 -0.74
N GLU A 116 17.94 -14.85 -0.51
CA GLU A 116 17.52 -16.16 -1.06
C GLU A 116 16.19 -16.65 -0.41
N GLU A 117 15.82 -16.11 0.73
CA GLU A 117 14.56 -16.41 1.44
C GLU A 117 13.32 -15.83 0.78
N TRP A 118 13.46 -14.94 -0.23
CA TRP A 118 12.36 -14.31 -0.93
C TRP A 118 11.83 -15.15 -2.08
N MET A 119 10.51 -15.21 -2.20
CA MET A 119 9.77 -15.87 -3.29
C MET A 119 8.67 -14.97 -3.80
N ALA A 120 8.65 -14.72 -5.13
CA ALA A 120 7.54 -14.04 -5.78
C ALA A 120 6.52 -15.09 -6.26
N ILE A 121 5.26 -14.91 -5.89
CA ILE A 121 4.18 -15.85 -6.21
C ILE A 121 3.00 -15.06 -6.75
N THR A 122 2.63 -15.32 -7.98
CA THR A 122 1.49 -14.65 -8.63
C THR A 122 0.18 -15.01 -7.95
N ASN A 123 -0.64 -14.00 -7.62
CA ASN A 123 -1.90 -14.12 -6.88
C ASN A 123 -1.70 -14.76 -5.49
N ALA A 124 -0.59 -14.51 -4.82
CA ALA A 124 -0.34 -14.98 -3.47
C ALA A 124 -1.38 -14.44 -2.47
N ASP A 125 -1.90 -13.25 -2.71
CA ASP A 125 -2.98 -12.61 -1.96
C ASP A 125 -4.28 -13.43 -1.91
N ALA A 126 -4.49 -14.35 -2.85
CA ALA A 126 -5.64 -15.24 -2.87
C ALA A 126 -5.42 -16.58 -2.13
N HIS A 127 -4.16 -16.97 -1.86
CA HIS A 127 -3.84 -18.34 -1.43
C HIS A 127 -2.92 -18.45 -0.22
N ILE A 128 -2.11 -17.41 0.07
CA ILE A 128 -1.10 -17.44 1.13
C ILE A 128 -1.56 -16.55 2.29
N PRO A 129 -1.87 -17.12 3.47
CA PRO A 129 -2.49 -16.37 4.57
C PRO A 129 -1.73 -15.12 5.02
N CYS A 130 -0.40 -15.15 5.09
CA CYS A 130 0.39 -13.97 5.47
C CYS A 130 0.33 -12.87 4.41
N VAL A 131 0.26 -13.22 3.12
CA VAL A 131 0.10 -12.26 2.02
C VAL A 131 -1.33 -11.70 2.00
N MET A 132 -2.36 -12.54 2.22
CA MET A 132 -3.74 -12.07 2.41
C MET A 132 -3.84 -11.04 3.54
N ALA A 133 -3.19 -11.30 4.68
CA ALA A 133 -3.19 -10.39 5.82
C ALA A 133 -2.51 -9.05 5.44
N ALA A 134 -1.39 -9.10 4.72
CA ALA A 134 -0.70 -7.92 4.20
C ALA A 134 -1.60 -7.10 3.26
N ALA A 135 -2.29 -7.75 2.31
CA ALA A 135 -3.26 -7.14 1.41
C ALA A 135 -4.37 -6.38 2.15
N ILE A 136 -4.98 -7.02 3.16
CA ILE A 136 -6.06 -6.43 3.95
C ILE A 136 -5.58 -5.22 4.74
N ILE A 137 -4.43 -5.31 5.40
CA ILE A 137 -3.87 -4.22 6.19
C ILE A 137 -3.50 -3.03 5.27
N ALA A 138 -2.78 -3.30 4.17
CA ALA A 138 -2.42 -2.26 3.21
C ALA A 138 -3.66 -1.58 2.63
N LYS A 139 -4.67 -2.35 2.25
CA LYS A 139 -5.94 -1.86 1.69
C LYS A 139 -6.69 -0.98 2.68
N TYR A 140 -6.85 -1.44 3.92
CA TYR A 140 -7.56 -0.68 4.95
C TYR A 140 -6.88 0.67 5.20
N LEU A 141 -5.58 0.65 5.48
CA LEU A 141 -4.82 1.86 5.84
C LEU A 141 -4.79 2.88 4.69
N ARG A 142 -4.64 2.40 3.45
CA ARG A 142 -4.64 3.29 2.30
C ARG A 142 -6.01 3.91 2.04
N ASP A 143 -7.07 3.13 2.16
CA ASP A 143 -8.42 3.64 1.95
C ASP A 143 -8.77 4.69 3.01
N GLU A 144 -8.46 4.46 4.29
CA GLU A 144 -8.64 5.43 5.37
C GLU A 144 -7.83 6.72 5.12
N TYR A 145 -6.58 6.59 4.62
CA TYR A 145 -5.81 7.76 4.22
C TYR A 145 -6.52 8.57 3.14
N MET A 146 -7.05 7.92 2.10
CA MET A 146 -7.73 8.63 1.02
C MET A 146 -9.06 9.24 1.46
N VAL A 147 -9.79 8.60 2.37
CA VAL A 147 -11.01 9.15 2.98
C VAL A 147 -10.68 10.42 3.78
N ALA A 148 -9.62 10.41 4.59
CA ALA A 148 -9.18 11.60 5.31
C ALA A 148 -8.75 12.73 4.35
N GLN A 149 -8.14 12.40 3.21
CA GLN A 149 -7.81 13.41 2.18
C GLN A 149 -9.04 13.98 1.47
N ALA A 150 -10.15 13.25 1.42
CA ALA A 150 -11.40 13.75 0.87
C ALA A 150 -12.00 14.90 1.69
N GLU A 151 -11.72 14.98 2.98
CA GLU A 151 -12.11 16.13 3.82
C GLU A 151 -11.40 17.42 3.38
N VAL A 152 -10.14 17.30 2.92
CA VAL A 152 -9.33 18.44 2.44
C VAL A 152 -9.64 18.80 0.99
N TYR A 153 -9.97 17.78 0.19
CA TYR A 153 -10.21 17.89 -1.25
C TYR A 153 -11.55 17.24 -1.66
N PRO A 154 -12.70 17.73 -1.14
CA PRO A 154 -14.00 17.05 -1.29
C PRO A 154 -14.47 16.95 -2.75
N GLN A 155 -13.97 17.79 -3.64
CA GLN A 155 -14.36 17.81 -5.06
C GLN A 155 -13.91 16.60 -5.87
N TYR A 156 -12.97 15.75 -5.35
CA TYR A 156 -12.43 14.60 -6.10
C TYR A 156 -13.12 13.27 -5.77
N GLY A 157 -14.01 13.23 -4.78
CA GLY A 157 -14.77 12.03 -4.39
C GLY A 157 -13.88 10.89 -3.88
N TRP A 158 -12.75 11.21 -3.23
CA TRP A 158 -11.79 10.22 -2.76
C TRP A 158 -12.32 9.32 -1.63
N GLU A 159 -13.39 9.72 -0.95
CA GLU A 159 -14.12 8.89 0.01
C GLU A 159 -14.73 7.63 -0.62
N THR A 160 -14.94 7.65 -1.95
CA THR A 160 -15.50 6.52 -2.70
C THR A 160 -14.51 5.90 -3.66
N ASN A 161 -13.86 6.72 -4.53
CA ASN A 161 -12.95 6.23 -5.54
C ASN A 161 -11.52 6.00 -5.05
N VAL A 162 -11.19 6.42 -3.84
CA VAL A 162 -9.89 6.29 -3.16
C VAL A 162 -8.68 6.61 -4.06
N GLY A 163 -8.86 7.61 -4.92
CA GLY A 163 -7.83 8.12 -5.84
C GLY A 163 -7.71 7.37 -7.17
N TYR A 164 -8.51 6.34 -7.43
CA TYR A 164 -8.53 5.68 -8.74
C TYR A 164 -9.26 6.52 -9.80
N GLY A 165 -8.93 6.28 -11.07
CA GLY A 165 -9.43 7.05 -12.21
C GLY A 165 -10.86 6.73 -12.59
N SER A 166 -11.81 6.89 -11.66
CA SER A 166 -13.24 6.87 -11.99
C SER A 166 -13.61 8.06 -12.88
N GLN A 167 -14.74 7.96 -13.57
CA GLN A 167 -15.24 9.05 -14.39
C GLN A 167 -15.39 10.34 -13.55
N ALA A 168 -15.98 10.24 -12.36
CA ALA A 168 -16.15 11.39 -11.46
C ALA A 168 -14.81 12.03 -11.07
N HIS A 169 -13.77 11.22 -10.78
CA HIS A 169 -12.44 11.73 -10.48
C HIS A 169 -11.81 12.47 -11.68
N MET A 170 -11.98 11.90 -12.88
CA MET A 170 -11.47 12.53 -14.11
C MET A 170 -12.19 13.83 -14.44
N GLU A 171 -13.50 13.88 -14.25
CA GLU A 171 -14.31 15.11 -14.41
C GLU A 171 -13.91 16.16 -13.37
N ALA A 172 -13.64 15.77 -12.12
CA ALA A 172 -13.15 16.66 -11.08
C ALA A 172 -11.79 17.27 -11.44
N MET A 173 -10.85 16.45 -11.94
CA MET A 173 -9.56 16.98 -12.44
C MET A 173 -9.74 17.95 -13.62
N ASN A 174 -10.70 17.71 -14.50
CA ASN A 174 -11.00 18.62 -15.62
C ASN A 174 -11.55 19.98 -15.14
N THR A 175 -12.37 19.96 -14.09
CA THR A 175 -13.06 21.16 -13.58
C THR A 175 -12.19 21.94 -12.60
N HIS A 176 -11.48 21.24 -11.70
CA HIS A 176 -10.77 21.83 -10.55
C HIS A 176 -9.24 21.75 -10.68
N GLY A 177 -8.73 21.13 -11.76
CA GLY A 177 -7.30 20.88 -11.92
C GLY A 177 -6.80 19.73 -11.05
N ILE A 178 -5.50 19.76 -10.74
CA ILE A 178 -4.84 18.71 -9.93
C ILE A 178 -4.34 19.29 -8.61
N THR A 179 -4.14 18.42 -7.63
CA THR A 179 -3.60 18.72 -6.29
C THR A 179 -2.20 18.13 -6.13
N PRO A 180 -1.47 18.45 -5.04
CA PRO A 180 -0.19 17.82 -4.72
C PRO A 180 -0.25 16.29 -4.58
N LEU A 181 -1.43 15.73 -4.35
CA LEU A 181 -1.63 14.29 -4.23
C LEU A 181 -1.78 13.57 -5.58
N HIS A 182 -1.94 14.30 -6.69
CA HIS A 182 -2.02 13.67 -8.00
C HIS A 182 -0.65 13.26 -8.52
N ARG A 183 -0.61 12.09 -9.16
CA ARG A 183 0.61 11.50 -9.73
C ARG A 183 0.89 12.07 -11.11
N THR A 184 1.64 13.15 -11.16
CA THR A 184 1.93 13.89 -12.39
C THR A 184 2.75 13.11 -13.43
N SER A 185 3.41 12.04 -13.02
CA SER A 185 4.09 11.09 -13.92
C SER A 185 3.11 10.18 -14.68
N PHE A 186 1.85 10.05 -14.21
CA PHE A 186 0.85 9.19 -14.85
C PHE A 186 0.18 9.88 -16.03
N ARG A 187 0.17 9.23 -17.20
CA ARG A 187 -0.40 9.81 -18.46
C ARG A 187 -1.82 10.36 -18.31
N PRO A 188 -2.77 9.69 -17.59
CA PRO A 188 -4.11 10.26 -17.41
C PRO A 188 -4.11 11.61 -16.69
N VAL A 189 -3.20 11.80 -15.70
CA VAL A 189 -3.09 13.05 -14.92
C VAL A 189 -2.44 14.16 -15.73
N GLN A 190 -1.48 13.85 -16.58
CA GLN A 190 -0.74 14.83 -17.39
C GLN A 190 -1.65 15.69 -18.27
N LYS A 191 -2.81 15.17 -18.69
CA LYS A 191 -3.80 15.89 -19.49
C LYS A 191 -4.40 17.11 -18.78
N TYR A 192 -4.39 17.09 -17.44
CA TYR A 192 -5.02 18.11 -16.58
C TYR A 192 -4.02 19.07 -15.94
N MET A 193 -2.73 18.95 -16.28
CA MET A 193 -1.67 19.81 -15.71
C MET A 193 -1.70 21.26 -16.26
N GLY A 194 -2.36 21.51 -17.39
CA GLY A 194 -2.39 22.81 -18.07
C GLY A 194 -0.98 23.37 -18.35
N ASP A 195 -0.83 24.69 -18.32
CA ASP A 195 0.48 25.35 -18.47
C ASP A 195 1.38 25.20 -17.21
N ASN A 196 0.87 24.62 -16.14
CA ASN A 196 1.57 24.40 -14.88
C ASN A 196 2.37 23.07 -14.83
N LYS A 197 2.79 22.53 -15.96
CA LYS A 197 3.54 21.25 -16.08
C LYS A 197 4.81 21.16 -15.22
N HIS A 198 5.30 22.29 -14.72
CA HIS A 198 6.54 22.38 -13.91
C HIS A 198 6.28 22.82 -12.46
N ARG A 199 5.02 22.94 -12.03
CA ARG A 199 4.73 23.35 -10.65
C ARG A 199 5.00 22.17 -9.72
N LYS A 200 6.09 22.26 -8.96
CA LYS A 200 6.31 21.38 -7.80
C LYS A 200 5.32 21.81 -6.71
N TYR A 201 4.34 20.96 -6.45
CA TYR A 201 3.43 21.15 -5.32
C TYR A 201 4.16 20.70 -4.05
N GLY A 202 4.24 21.56 -3.04
CA GLY A 202 4.79 21.21 -1.73
C GLY A 202 3.95 20.14 -1.03
N VAL A 203 4.57 19.37 -0.14
CA VAL A 203 3.86 18.36 0.68
C VAL A 203 2.93 19.10 1.66
N HIS A 204 1.66 18.69 1.74
CA HIS A 204 0.72 19.30 2.67
C HIS A 204 1.02 18.80 4.11
N PRO A 205 1.05 19.68 5.15
CA PRO A 205 1.43 19.31 6.52
C PRO A 205 0.62 18.16 7.14
N VAL A 206 -0.65 18.01 6.75
CA VAL A 206 -1.53 16.91 7.22
C VAL A 206 -1.01 15.54 6.77
N THR A 207 -0.27 15.47 5.65
CA THR A 207 0.31 14.22 5.18
C THR A 207 1.43 13.70 6.08
N GLU A 208 2.27 14.58 6.63
CA GLU A 208 3.39 14.16 7.48
C GLU A 208 2.93 13.59 8.83
N SER A 209 1.88 14.15 9.46
CA SER A 209 1.40 13.67 10.75
C SER A 209 0.73 12.29 10.67
N LEU A 210 -0.02 12.01 9.58
CA LEU A 210 -0.61 10.70 9.34
C LEU A 210 0.45 9.66 8.99
N TYR A 211 1.47 10.03 8.21
CA TYR A 211 2.62 9.17 7.93
C TYR A 211 3.36 8.77 9.21
N ALA A 212 3.65 9.74 10.09
CA ALA A 212 4.36 9.50 11.34
C ALA A 212 3.58 8.62 12.33
N ALA A 213 2.24 8.66 12.30
CA ALA A 213 1.41 7.84 13.19
C ALA A 213 1.39 6.36 12.77
N TRP A 214 1.49 6.06 11.47
CA TRP A 214 1.34 4.71 10.93
C TRP A 214 2.65 3.98 10.62
N THR A 215 3.78 4.70 10.60
CA THR A 215 5.10 4.11 10.36
C THR A 215 5.85 3.74 11.63
N LYS A 216 5.29 3.98 12.83
CA LYS A 216 5.88 3.52 14.08
C LYS A 216 5.69 2.00 14.20
N PRO A 217 6.76 1.22 14.48
CA PRO A 217 6.61 -0.19 14.83
C PRO A 217 5.71 -0.31 16.06
N THR A 218 4.66 -1.09 15.98
CA THR A 218 3.83 -1.50 17.12
C THR A 218 4.40 -2.76 17.75
#